data_08c10a02fb2bfe75b18aa3d5ed2e0ae9
#
_entry.id   08c10a02fb2bfe75b18aa3d5ed2e0ae9
#
_cell.length_a   1.000
_cell.length_b   1.000
_cell.length_c   1.000
_cell.angle_alpha   90.00
_cell.angle_beta   90.00
_cell.angle_gamma   90.00
#
_symmetry.space_group_name_H-M   'P 1'
#
loop_
_entity.id
_entity.type
_entity.pdbx_description
1 polymer ?
#
loop_
_entity_poly.entity_id
_entity_poly.type
_entity_poly.pdbx_seq_one_letter_code
_entity_poly.pdbx_strand_id
1 'polypeptide(L)'
;MSPSRLSSSQLRSQSQTWRWRWIWIGFFLCAFAGIAWFFVPAFIIRPFRYQAPRALLVAMSLRQRAPIGTLIAALACFILAFALCKISRRWGKALLTFTLLVVTFSAVMARLNYFEWMFHPLPGPQFLAQSESKLGPREMIMSVRLGGDDRAYPISQMAYHHVLNDVVGGVPIAVTY
;
A
#
# COMPACT_ATOMS: atom_id res chain seq x y z
N MET A 1 27.24 -55.33 13.22
CA MET A 1 26.22 -54.54 12.50
C MET A 1 26.93 -53.57 11.55
N SER A 2 26.91 -53.87 10.25
CA SER A 2 27.58 -53.02 9.26
C SER A 2 26.68 -51.81 8.91
N PRO A 3 27.17 -50.55 8.95
CA PRO A 3 26.36 -49.42 8.53
C PRO A 3 26.12 -49.52 7.03
N SER A 4 24.86 -49.67 6.65
CA SER A 4 24.40 -49.72 5.25
C SER A 4 24.74 -48.39 4.54
N ARG A 5 25.74 -48.43 3.67
CA ARG A 5 26.11 -47.30 2.80
C ARG A 5 24.93 -47.04 1.84
N LEU A 6 24.34 -45.85 1.94
CA LEU A 6 23.32 -45.42 1.01
C LEU A 6 23.88 -45.43 -0.42
N SER A 7 23.11 -45.97 -1.36
CA SER A 7 23.44 -45.98 -2.78
C SER A 7 23.61 -44.55 -3.33
N SER A 8 24.50 -44.33 -4.28
CA SER A 8 24.69 -43.03 -4.93
C SER A 8 23.39 -42.43 -5.56
N SER A 9 22.48 -43.30 -5.98
CA SER A 9 21.15 -42.91 -6.47
C SER A 9 20.24 -42.38 -5.34
N GLN A 10 20.31 -42.96 -4.14
CA GLN A 10 19.57 -42.50 -2.96
C GLN A 10 20.08 -41.16 -2.46
N LEU A 11 21.41 -40.94 -2.48
CA LEU A 11 22.01 -39.65 -2.11
C LEU A 11 21.63 -38.55 -3.10
N ARG A 12 21.55 -38.82 -4.41
CA ARG A 12 21.09 -37.87 -5.42
C ARG A 12 19.61 -37.52 -5.25
N SER A 13 18.77 -38.50 -5.01
CA SER A 13 17.33 -38.28 -4.77
C SER A 13 17.12 -37.44 -3.52
N GLN A 14 17.83 -37.69 -2.45
CA GLN A 14 17.74 -36.94 -1.18
C GLN A 14 18.21 -35.49 -1.35
N SER A 15 19.29 -35.24 -2.07
CA SER A 15 19.78 -33.88 -2.33
C SER A 15 18.82 -33.09 -3.22
N GLN A 16 18.16 -33.75 -4.16
CA GLN A 16 17.19 -33.11 -5.05
C GLN A 16 15.93 -32.69 -4.32
N THR A 17 15.40 -33.55 -3.46
CA THR A 17 14.21 -33.21 -2.65
C THR A 17 14.50 -32.08 -1.67
N TRP A 18 15.70 -32.05 -1.09
CA TRP A 18 16.14 -31.00 -0.17
C TRP A 18 16.24 -29.64 -0.86
N ARG A 19 16.80 -29.58 -2.08
CA ARG A 19 16.86 -28.35 -2.89
C ARG A 19 15.48 -27.77 -3.16
N TRP A 20 14.48 -28.59 -3.54
CA TRP A 20 13.12 -28.12 -3.80
C TRP A 20 12.43 -27.58 -2.55
N ARG A 21 12.70 -28.16 -1.38
CA ARG A 21 12.18 -27.64 -0.10
C ARG A 21 12.69 -26.22 0.16
N TRP A 22 13.97 -25.94 -0.08
CA TRP A 22 14.54 -24.59 0.08
C TRP A 22 13.96 -23.58 -0.91
N ILE A 23 13.67 -23.98 -2.14
CA ILE A 23 13.03 -23.11 -3.12
C ILE A 23 11.60 -22.77 -2.68
N TRP A 24 10.83 -23.72 -2.14
CA TRP A 24 9.52 -23.45 -1.55
C TRP A 24 9.59 -22.49 -0.36
N ILE A 25 10.54 -22.70 0.56
CA ILE A 25 10.77 -21.81 1.70
C ILE A 25 11.11 -20.41 1.20
N GLY A 26 12.05 -20.26 0.27
CA GLY A 26 12.41 -18.98 -0.34
C GLY A 26 11.21 -18.29 -0.99
N PHE A 27 10.38 -19.04 -1.72
CA PHE A 27 9.15 -18.53 -2.34
C PHE A 27 8.18 -17.93 -1.30
N PHE A 28 7.89 -18.67 -0.22
CA PHE A 28 6.98 -18.18 0.82
C PHE A 28 7.57 -17.04 1.64
N LEU A 29 8.89 -17.01 1.87
CA LEU A 29 9.54 -15.88 2.53
C LEU A 29 9.46 -14.61 1.68
N CYS A 30 9.73 -14.70 0.38
CA CYS A 30 9.58 -13.58 -0.54
C CYS A 30 8.11 -13.11 -0.62
N ALA A 31 7.16 -14.04 -0.70
CA ALA A 31 5.75 -13.73 -0.72
C ALA A 31 5.31 -13.03 0.58
N PHE A 32 5.70 -13.57 1.72
CA PHE A 32 5.40 -12.96 3.01
C PHE A 32 6.00 -11.55 3.13
N ALA A 33 7.26 -11.37 2.71
CA ALA A 33 7.92 -10.06 2.73
C ALA A 33 7.17 -9.04 1.84
N GLY A 34 6.78 -9.42 0.61
CA GLY A 34 6.04 -8.54 -0.30
C GLY A 34 4.66 -8.17 0.22
N ILE A 35 3.94 -9.13 0.81
CA ILE A 35 2.62 -8.90 1.42
C ILE A 35 2.75 -8.03 2.67
N ALA A 36 3.69 -8.36 3.56
CA ALA A 36 3.90 -7.61 4.79
C ALA A 36 4.31 -6.16 4.52
N TRP A 37 5.14 -5.90 3.51
CA TRP A 37 5.57 -4.55 3.14
C TRP A 37 4.42 -3.62 2.76
N PHE A 38 3.35 -4.17 2.21
CA PHE A 38 2.13 -3.40 1.90
C PHE A 38 1.17 -3.35 3.09
N PHE A 39 0.86 -4.50 3.72
CA PHE A 39 -0.20 -4.58 4.72
C PHE A 39 0.20 -4.03 6.10
N VAL A 40 1.49 -4.14 6.50
CA VAL A 40 1.94 -3.65 7.81
C VAL A 40 1.74 -2.15 7.97
N PRO A 41 2.17 -1.28 7.02
CA PRO A 41 1.86 0.15 7.09
C PRO A 41 0.37 0.44 7.12
N ALA A 42 -0.41 -0.23 6.26
CA ALA A 42 -1.86 -0.05 6.21
C ALA A 42 -2.55 -0.47 7.52
N PHE A 43 -2.01 -1.47 8.20
CA PHE A 43 -2.54 -1.91 9.49
C PHE A 43 -2.19 -0.94 10.62
N ILE A 44 -1.00 -0.35 10.62
CA ILE A 44 -0.53 0.59 11.63
C ILE A 44 -1.25 1.94 11.47
N ILE A 45 -1.33 2.46 10.22
CA ILE A 45 -1.95 3.75 9.91
C ILE A 45 -3.46 3.54 9.70
N ARG A 46 -4.18 3.33 10.80
CA ARG A 46 -5.64 3.20 10.78
C ARG A 46 -6.31 4.51 11.17
N PRO A 47 -7.32 4.97 10.42
CA PRO A 47 -8.10 6.13 10.84
C PRO A 47 -8.78 5.88 12.19
N PHE A 48 -8.97 6.95 12.96
CA PHE A 48 -9.67 6.96 14.26
C PHE A 48 -9.05 6.10 15.38
N ARG A 49 -7.78 5.70 15.26
CA ARG A 49 -7.05 5.01 16.31
C ARG A 49 -5.80 5.79 16.71
N TYR A 50 -5.46 5.71 18.00
CA TYR A 50 -4.18 6.24 18.48
C TYR A 50 -3.01 5.55 17.78
N GLN A 51 -2.11 6.35 17.26
CA GLN A 51 -0.92 5.90 16.55
C GLN A 51 0.31 6.30 17.36
N ALA A 52 1.01 5.31 17.93
CA ALA A 52 2.23 5.56 18.65
C ALA A 52 3.30 6.16 17.71
N PRO A 53 4.06 7.21 18.11
CA PRO A 53 5.02 7.88 17.22
C PRO A 53 6.05 6.95 16.61
N ARG A 54 6.56 5.98 17.36
CA ARG A 54 7.52 4.98 16.85
C ARG A 54 6.89 4.05 15.81
N ALA A 55 5.66 3.60 16.03
CA ALA A 55 4.95 2.76 15.08
C ALA A 55 4.66 3.52 13.78
N LEU A 56 4.29 4.81 13.88
CA LEU A 56 4.07 5.68 12.74
C LEU A 56 5.36 5.87 11.92
N LEU A 57 6.51 6.13 12.56
CA LEU A 57 7.80 6.24 11.90
C LEU A 57 8.15 4.96 11.10
N VAL A 58 7.95 3.79 11.71
CA VAL A 58 8.17 2.50 11.03
C VAL A 58 7.23 2.35 9.84
N ALA A 59 5.95 2.63 10.01
CA ALA A 59 4.95 2.52 8.95
C ALA A 59 5.26 3.46 7.79
N MET A 60 5.63 4.71 8.05
CA MET A 60 6.02 5.68 7.02
C MET A 60 7.29 5.24 6.26
N SER A 61 8.30 4.75 6.98
CA SER A 61 9.54 4.23 6.37
C SER A 61 9.28 3.03 5.46
N LEU A 62 8.41 2.10 5.89
CA LEU A 62 7.98 0.96 5.07
C LEU A 62 7.17 1.42 3.86
N ARG A 63 6.25 2.37 4.04
CA ARG A 63 5.40 2.90 2.97
C ARG A 63 6.23 3.55 1.87
N GLN A 64 7.22 4.37 2.21
CA GLN A 64 8.11 5.01 1.24
C GLN A 64 8.89 4.01 0.39
N ARG A 65 9.29 2.88 0.97
CA ARG A 65 10.05 1.81 0.30
C ARG A 65 9.17 0.74 -0.33
N ALA A 66 7.88 0.72 -0.02
CA ALA A 66 6.94 -0.30 -0.49
C ALA A 66 6.91 -0.47 -2.03
N PRO A 67 6.94 0.59 -2.86
CA PRO A 67 6.93 0.43 -4.31
C PRO A 67 8.10 -0.40 -4.85
N ILE A 68 9.29 -0.21 -4.30
CA ILE A 68 10.49 -0.95 -4.72
C ILE A 68 10.53 -2.32 -4.06
N GLY A 69 10.30 -2.39 -2.75
CA GLY A 69 10.36 -3.64 -1.99
C GLY A 69 9.36 -4.69 -2.46
N THR A 70 8.11 -4.30 -2.71
CA THR A 70 7.09 -5.19 -3.24
C THR A 70 7.38 -5.65 -4.67
N LEU A 71 8.00 -4.80 -5.51
CA LEU A 71 8.42 -5.18 -6.86
C LEU A 71 9.50 -6.25 -6.82
N ILE A 72 10.55 -6.04 -6.02
CA ILE A 72 11.64 -7.01 -5.87
C ILE A 72 11.07 -8.35 -5.36
N ALA A 73 10.22 -8.31 -4.33
CA ALA A 73 9.58 -9.51 -3.79
C ALA A 73 8.72 -10.23 -4.85
N ALA A 74 7.94 -9.48 -5.64
CA ALA A 74 7.13 -10.04 -6.71
C ALA A 74 7.99 -10.71 -7.79
N LEU A 75 9.04 -10.03 -8.28
CA LEU A 75 9.96 -10.60 -9.27
C LEU A 75 10.64 -11.88 -8.76
N ALA A 76 11.11 -11.89 -7.51
CA ALA A 76 11.68 -13.07 -6.87
C ALA A 76 10.65 -14.21 -6.80
N CYS A 77 9.39 -13.91 -6.40
CA CYS A 77 8.30 -14.89 -6.40
C CYS A 77 8.03 -15.47 -7.80
N PHE A 78 7.99 -14.65 -8.85
CA PHE A 78 7.79 -15.12 -10.21
C PHE A 78 8.90 -16.06 -10.67
N ILE A 79 10.16 -15.72 -10.42
CA ILE A 79 11.34 -16.57 -10.74
C ILE A 79 11.24 -17.92 -10.03
N LEU A 80 11.00 -17.90 -8.72
CA LEU A 80 10.90 -19.12 -7.91
C LEU A 80 9.67 -19.96 -8.29
N ALA A 81 8.52 -19.32 -8.56
CA ALA A 81 7.31 -20.00 -9.02
C ALA A 81 7.51 -20.67 -10.37
N PHE A 82 8.25 -20.05 -11.31
CA PHE A 82 8.58 -20.66 -12.60
C PHE A 82 9.37 -21.95 -12.43
N ALA A 83 10.35 -21.95 -11.52
CA ALA A 83 11.11 -23.17 -11.19
C ALA A 83 10.21 -24.24 -10.55
N LEU A 84 9.34 -23.85 -9.58
CA LEU A 84 8.47 -24.75 -8.85
C LEU A 84 7.32 -25.31 -9.71
N CYS A 85 6.84 -24.55 -10.71
CA CYS A 85 5.74 -24.96 -11.57
C CYS A 85 6.02 -26.27 -12.33
N LYS A 86 7.30 -26.50 -12.68
CA LYS A 86 7.73 -27.70 -13.41
C LYS A 86 7.58 -28.99 -12.62
N ILE A 87 7.67 -28.91 -11.28
CA ILE A 87 7.63 -30.07 -10.39
C ILE A 87 6.33 -30.19 -9.60
N SER A 88 5.52 -29.12 -9.60
CA SER A 88 4.30 -29.06 -8.80
C SER A 88 3.13 -29.78 -9.45
N ARG A 89 2.37 -30.50 -8.64
CA ARG A 89 1.06 -31.06 -9.02
C ARG A 89 0.00 -29.96 -9.08
N ARG A 90 -1.21 -30.27 -9.56
CA ARG A 90 -2.32 -29.31 -9.74
C ARG A 90 -2.58 -28.42 -8.51
N TRP A 91 -2.60 -28.97 -7.31
CA TRP A 91 -2.79 -28.21 -6.08
C TRP A 91 -1.60 -27.27 -5.76
N GLY A 92 -0.38 -27.74 -6.00
CA GLY A 92 0.80 -26.88 -5.88
C GLY A 92 0.78 -25.73 -6.88
N LYS A 93 0.36 -25.96 -8.12
CA LYS A 93 0.19 -24.90 -9.13
C LYS A 93 -0.88 -23.90 -8.73
N ALA A 94 -2.02 -24.38 -8.20
CA ALA A 94 -3.08 -23.50 -7.69
C ALA A 94 -2.58 -22.61 -6.55
N LEU A 95 -1.81 -23.17 -5.60
CA LEU A 95 -1.21 -22.42 -4.50
C LEU A 95 -0.21 -21.37 -5.01
N LEU A 96 0.67 -21.73 -5.96
CA LEU A 96 1.60 -20.79 -6.59
C LEU A 96 0.84 -19.64 -7.26
N THR A 97 -0.17 -19.94 -8.07
CA THR A 97 -0.98 -18.92 -8.76
C THR A 97 -1.68 -18.01 -7.76
N PHE A 98 -2.34 -18.55 -6.75
CA PHE A 98 -3.00 -17.74 -5.72
C PHE A 98 -2.02 -16.82 -5.00
N THR A 99 -0.87 -17.35 -4.58
CA THR A 99 0.16 -16.55 -3.91
C THR A 99 0.71 -15.45 -4.82
N LEU A 100 0.97 -15.74 -6.10
CA LEU A 100 1.40 -14.75 -7.08
C LEU A 100 0.35 -13.64 -7.28
N LEU A 101 -0.93 -13.98 -7.33
CA LEU A 101 -2.01 -12.98 -7.42
C LEU A 101 -2.00 -12.03 -6.22
N VAL A 102 -1.85 -12.57 -4.99
CA VAL A 102 -1.80 -11.74 -3.77
C VAL A 102 -0.55 -10.86 -3.73
N VAL A 103 0.61 -11.39 -4.10
CA VAL A 103 1.86 -10.60 -4.15
C VAL A 103 1.79 -9.53 -5.23
N THR A 104 1.24 -9.84 -6.41
CA THR A 104 1.04 -8.88 -7.49
C THR A 104 0.07 -7.78 -7.07
N PHE A 105 -1.05 -8.15 -6.43
CA PHE A 105 -1.99 -7.19 -5.85
C PHE A 105 -1.29 -6.24 -4.88
N SER A 106 -0.48 -6.77 -3.94
CA SER A 106 0.29 -5.95 -2.99
C SER A 106 1.26 -4.99 -3.71
N ALA A 107 1.93 -5.46 -4.77
CA ALA A 107 2.85 -4.65 -5.55
C ALA A 107 2.14 -3.53 -6.34
N VAL A 108 0.96 -3.79 -6.89
CA VAL A 108 0.13 -2.78 -7.58
C VAL A 108 -0.39 -1.75 -6.59
N MET A 109 -1.01 -2.20 -5.50
CA MET A 109 -1.59 -1.32 -4.48
C MET A 109 -0.55 -0.45 -3.79
N ALA A 110 0.70 -0.92 -3.62
CA ALA A 110 1.80 -0.14 -3.09
C ALA A 110 2.17 1.09 -3.95
N ARG A 111 1.77 1.10 -5.23
CA ARG A 111 2.04 2.18 -6.19
C ARG A 111 0.87 3.13 -6.37
N LEU A 112 -0.33 2.70 -6.03
CA LEU A 112 -1.53 3.50 -6.18
C LEU A 112 -1.69 4.44 -4.99
N ASN A 113 -2.02 5.70 -5.28
CA ASN A 113 -2.47 6.64 -4.28
C ASN A 113 -3.99 6.56 -4.13
N TYR A 114 -4.46 5.49 -3.47
CA TYR A 114 -5.89 5.25 -3.28
C TYR A 114 -6.59 6.34 -2.45
N PHE A 115 -5.85 7.07 -1.61
CA PHE A 115 -6.40 8.22 -0.88
C PHE A 115 -6.74 9.36 -1.83
N GLU A 116 -5.87 9.67 -2.77
CA GLU A 116 -6.13 10.69 -3.79
C GLU A 116 -7.34 10.32 -4.66
N TRP A 117 -7.44 9.06 -5.05
CA TRP A 117 -8.62 8.56 -5.78
C TRP A 117 -9.89 8.62 -4.93
N MET A 118 -9.81 8.30 -3.63
CA MET A 118 -10.96 8.27 -2.73
C MET A 118 -11.46 9.67 -2.36
N PHE A 119 -10.55 10.62 -2.13
CA PHE A 119 -10.91 11.95 -1.64
C PHE A 119 -11.12 12.99 -2.75
N HIS A 120 -10.90 12.67 -4.01
CA HIS A 120 -11.15 13.55 -5.15
C HIS A 120 -10.66 14.98 -4.89
N PRO A 121 -9.35 15.22 -4.68
CA PRO A 121 -8.84 16.55 -4.38
C PRO A 121 -9.19 17.51 -5.53
N LEU A 122 -9.65 18.70 -5.20
CA LEU A 122 -9.95 19.75 -6.18
C LEU A 122 -8.63 20.33 -6.70
N PRO A 123 -8.32 20.21 -8.00
CA PRO A 123 -7.10 20.74 -8.57
C PRO A 123 -7.05 22.29 -8.61
N GLY A 124 -8.21 22.95 -8.52
CA GLY A 124 -8.31 24.40 -8.48
C GLY A 124 -9.68 24.81 -7.94
N PRO A 125 -9.77 25.32 -6.69
CA PRO A 125 -11.02 25.80 -6.14
C PRO A 125 -11.48 27.05 -6.89
N GLN A 126 -12.78 27.12 -7.20
CA GLN A 126 -13.42 28.32 -7.71
C GLN A 126 -14.22 28.97 -6.58
N PHE A 127 -14.01 30.27 -6.39
CA PHE A 127 -14.72 31.04 -5.39
C PHE A 127 -15.70 31.97 -6.05
N LEU A 128 -16.89 32.05 -5.47
CA LEU A 128 -17.94 32.99 -5.86
C LEU A 128 -17.95 34.20 -4.91
N ALA A 129 -18.36 35.34 -5.40
CA ALA A 129 -18.65 36.49 -4.53
C ALA A 129 -19.78 36.13 -3.54
N GLN A 130 -19.76 36.74 -2.37
CA GLN A 130 -20.78 36.48 -1.32
C GLN A 130 -22.20 36.70 -1.84
N SER A 131 -22.39 37.70 -2.71
CA SER A 131 -23.68 38.03 -3.33
C SER A 131 -24.22 36.94 -4.30
N GLU A 132 -23.31 36.11 -4.83
CA GLU A 132 -23.65 35.05 -5.78
C GLU A 132 -23.72 33.66 -5.09
N SER A 133 -23.40 33.63 -3.81
CA SER A 133 -23.40 32.40 -3.04
C SER A 133 -24.83 31.89 -2.83
N LYS A 134 -25.05 30.60 -3.12
CA LYS A 134 -26.30 29.89 -2.90
C LYS A 134 -26.37 29.17 -1.55
N LEU A 135 -25.45 29.48 -0.64
CA LEU A 135 -25.39 28.85 0.69
C LEU A 135 -26.63 29.26 1.52
N GLY A 136 -27.18 28.27 2.21
CA GLY A 136 -28.30 28.52 3.11
C GLY A 136 -27.85 29.28 4.38
N PRO A 137 -28.76 30.01 5.06
CA PRO A 137 -28.43 30.82 6.23
C PRO A 137 -27.96 30.03 7.45
N ARG A 138 -28.15 28.71 7.44
CA ARG A 138 -27.67 27.77 8.51
C ARG A 138 -26.46 26.95 8.12
N GLU A 139 -25.91 27.18 6.93
CA GLU A 139 -24.73 26.49 6.46
C GLU A 139 -23.50 26.90 7.31
N MET A 140 -22.80 25.92 7.85
CA MET A 140 -21.56 26.18 8.55
C MET A 140 -20.43 26.43 7.56
N ILE A 141 -19.64 27.45 7.80
CA ILE A 141 -18.46 27.80 7.00
C ILE A 141 -17.22 27.90 7.88
N MET A 142 -16.08 27.52 7.35
CA MET A 142 -14.78 27.92 7.87
C MET A 142 -14.36 29.19 7.15
N SER A 143 -13.96 30.22 7.88
CA SER A 143 -13.47 31.48 7.29
C SER A 143 -11.99 31.66 7.66
N VAL A 144 -11.23 32.14 6.68
CA VAL A 144 -9.82 32.50 6.84
C VAL A 144 -9.60 33.91 6.30
N ARG A 145 -8.91 34.74 7.08
CA ARG A 145 -8.52 36.10 6.68
C ARG A 145 -7.00 36.23 6.77
N LEU A 146 -6.37 36.47 5.65
CA LEU A 146 -4.90 36.65 5.56
C LEU A 146 -4.59 37.76 4.54
N GLY A 147 -3.67 38.65 4.87
CA GLY A 147 -3.19 39.67 3.93
C GLY A 147 -4.25 40.59 3.33
N GLY A 148 -5.41 40.75 4.00
CA GLY A 148 -6.54 41.52 3.47
C GLY A 148 -7.53 40.74 2.60
N ASP A 149 -7.23 39.48 2.29
CA ASP A 149 -8.12 38.56 1.60
C ASP A 149 -8.94 37.74 2.60
N ASP A 150 -10.23 37.61 2.31
CA ASP A 150 -11.18 36.74 3.03
C ASP A 150 -11.61 35.58 2.15
N ARG A 151 -11.56 34.36 2.72
CA ARG A 151 -12.06 33.14 2.08
C ARG A 151 -13.01 32.42 3.02
N ALA A 152 -14.07 31.86 2.45
CA ALA A 152 -15.04 31.04 3.15
C ALA A 152 -15.14 29.65 2.49
N TYR A 153 -15.05 28.60 3.29
CA TYR A 153 -15.10 27.21 2.85
C TYR A 153 -16.33 26.55 3.49
N PRO A 154 -17.35 26.18 2.71
CA PRO A 154 -18.52 25.49 3.24
C PRO A 154 -18.12 24.11 3.77
N ILE A 155 -18.53 23.80 5.02
CA ILE A 155 -18.16 22.54 5.68
C ILE A 155 -18.72 21.34 4.93
N SER A 156 -19.92 21.45 4.36
CA SER A 156 -20.53 20.40 3.53
C SER A 156 -19.66 20.01 2.33
N GLN A 157 -19.05 20.99 1.66
CA GLN A 157 -18.13 20.74 0.55
C GLN A 157 -16.78 20.22 1.03
N MET A 158 -16.26 20.77 2.12
CA MET A 158 -15.01 20.29 2.72
C MET A 158 -15.13 18.86 3.24
N ALA A 159 -16.28 18.46 3.78
CA ALA A 159 -16.53 17.09 4.21
C ALA A 159 -16.50 16.08 3.03
N TYR A 160 -16.75 16.53 1.82
CA TYR A 160 -16.65 15.70 0.61
C TYR A 160 -15.21 15.60 0.07
N HIS A 161 -14.50 16.73 0.05
CA HIS A 161 -13.14 16.80 -0.52
C HIS A 161 -12.01 16.57 0.50
N HIS A 162 -12.26 16.75 1.79
CA HIS A 162 -11.38 16.61 2.95
C HIS A 162 -10.14 17.47 2.96
N VAL A 163 -9.52 17.75 1.81
CA VAL A 163 -8.33 18.60 1.68
C VAL A 163 -8.48 19.51 0.48
N LEU A 164 -8.20 20.79 0.69
CA LEU A 164 -8.21 21.81 -0.35
C LEU A 164 -6.98 22.69 -0.21
N ASN A 165 -6.20 22.82 -1.28
CA ASN A 165 -5.07 23.74 -1.35
C ASN A 165 -5.53 25.08 -1.94
N ASP A 166 -5.21 26.19 -1.28
CA ASP A 166 -5.55 27.54 -1.70
C ASP A 166 -4.41 28.51 -1.40
N VAL A 167 -4.51 29.72 -1.96
CA VAL A 167 -3.60 30.84 -1.68
C VAL A 167 -4.46 32.03 -1.23
N VAL A 168 -4.33 32.42 0.03
CA VAL A 168 -5.09 33.53 0.63
C VAL A 168 -4.12 34.64 1.01
N GLY A 169 -4.32 35.86 0.49
CA GLY A 169 -3.44 36.99 0.74
C GLY A 169 -1.97 36.73 0.34
N GLY A 170 -1.74 35.92 -0.70
CA GLY A 170 -0.40 35.52 -1.14
C GLY A 170 0.24 34.38 -0.31
N VAL A 171 -0.45 33.86 0.70
CA VAL A 171 0.04 32.77 1.56
C VAL A 171 -0.57 31.44 1.13
N PRO A 172 0.22 30.42 0.76
CA PRO A 172 -0.29 29.09 0.47
C PRO A 172 -0.79 28.43 1.75
N ILE A 173 -1.99 27.91 1.73
CA ILE A 173 -2.64 27.22 2.85
C ILE A 173 -3.21 25.86 2.40
N ALA A 174 -3.31 24.94 3.32
CA ALA A 174 -4.08 23.71 3.16
C ALA A 174 -5.24 23.72 4.16
N VAL A 175 -6.46 23.71 3.64
CA VAL A 175 -7.69 23.65 4.44
C VAL A 175 -8.10 22.20 4.55
N THR A 176 -8.37 21.74 5.78
CA THR A 176 -8.77 20.35 6.05
C THR A 176 -10.00 20.30 6.94
N TYR A 177 -10.82 19.27 6.72
CA TYR A 177 -12.00 19.00 7.54
C TYR A 177 -12.16 17.48 7.76
#